data_df695ee202cae290b6a4337cbaf39bf4
#
_entry.id   df695ee202cae290b6a4337cbaf39bf4
#
_cell.length_a   1.000
_cell.length_b   1.000
_cell.length_c   1.000
_cell.angle_alpha   90.00
_cell.angle_beta   90.00
_cell.angle_gamma   90.00
#
_symmetry.space_group_name_H-M   'P 1'
#
loop_
_entity.id
_entity.type
_entity.pdbx_description
1 polymer ?
#
loop_
_entity_poly.entity_id
_entity_poly.type
_entity_poly.pdbx_seq_one_letter_code
_entity_poly.pdbx_strand_id
1 'polypeptide(L)'
;MNLKALKHICLKNAELLDPVAHTRQSADIIIKNGIIKEIGKVDSSFSGESVDCSGQVISPGLVDMHVHLREPGREDEETVESGCAAAMAGGFTAVLAMPNTDPPCDNQQVVRFLKQKAEK
;
A
#
# COMPACT_ATOMS: atom_id res chain seq x y z
N MET A 1 8.05 11.33 2.27
CA MET A 1 8.88 10.57 3.25
C MET A 1 9.35 9.29 2.56
N ASN A 2 10.65 9.06 2.46
CA ASN A 2 11.17 7.89 1.74
C ASN A 2 11.13 6.65 2.66
N LEU A 3 10.07 5.86 2.57
CA LEU A 3 9.86 4.66 3.39
C LEU A 3 10.95 3.57 3.22
N LYS A 4 11.71 3.60 2.11
CA LYS A 4 12.86 2.69 1.91
C LYS A 4 14.01 2.94 2.91
N ALA A 5 14.03 4.08 3.59
CA ALA A 5 15.05 4.41 4.59
C ALA A 5 14.68 3.93 6.01
N LEU A 6 13.43 3.64 6.28
CA LEU A 6 12.96 3.26 7.62
C LEU A 6 13.11 1.76 7.85
N LYS A 7 14.30 1.36 8.29
CA LYS A 7 14.58 -0.06 8.56
C LYS A 7 13.88 -0.60 9.81
N HIS A 8 13.57 0.27 10.79
CA HIS A 8 12.98 -0.11 12.07
C HIS A 8 12.17 1.05 12.65
N ILE A 9 10.85 0.95 12.60
CA ILE A 9 9.93 2.01 13.00
C ILE A 9 8.86 1.44 13.94
N CYS A 10 8.42 2.25 14.90
CA CYS A 10 7.26 2.01 15.74
C CYS A 10 6.21 3.09 15.51
N LEU A 11 5.01 2.68 15.12
CA LEU A 11 3.83 3.54 15.10
C LEU A 11 3.16 3.42 16.47
N LYS A 12 3.14 4.50 17.24
CA LYS A 12 2.68 4.50 18.65
C LYS A 12 1.30 5.13 18.80
N ASN A 13 0.57 4.65 19.78
CA ASN A 13 -0.70 5.23 20.22
C ASN A 13 -1.79 5.25 19.13
N ALA A 14 -1.68 4.37 18.14
CA ALA A 14 -2.67 4.28 17.08
C ALA A 14 -3.95 3.58 17.53
N GLU A 15 -5.06 3.91 16.90
CA GLU A 15 -6.26 3.11 16.93
C GLU A 15 -6.23 2.12 15.76
N LEU A 16 -5.97 0.85 16.05
CA LEU A 16 -5.88 -0.20 15.05
C LEU A 16 -7.26 -0.75 14.73
N LEU A 17 -7.62 -0.71 13.45
CA LEU A 17 -8.82 -1.32 12.89
C LEU A 17 -8.45 -2.62 12.17
N ASP A 18 -8.97 -3.75 12.64
CA ASP A 18 -8.86 -5.04 11.95
C ASP A 18 -10.23 -5.41 11.36
N PRO A 19 -10.41 -5.28 10.04
CA PRO A 19 -11.69 -5.58 9.39
C PRO A 19 -11.98 -7.08 9.30
N VAL A 20 -10.95 -7.94 9.43
CA VAL A 20 -11.12 -9.41 9.39
C VAL A 20 -11.59 -9.94 10.75
N ALA A 21 -10.94 -9.46 11.82
CA ALA A 21 -11.33 -9.82 13.18
C ALA A 21 -12.53 -9.00 13.70
N HIS A 22 -12.98 -7.97 12.96
CA HIS A 22 -13.98 -7.00 13.38
C HIS A 22 -13.65 -6.34 14.72
N THR A 23 -12.36 -6.02 14.95
CA THR A 23 -11.90 -5.40 16.18
C THR A 23 -11.36 -3.99 15.95
N ARG A 24 -11.47 -3.18 17.00
CA ARG A 24 -10.91 -1.83 17.07
C ARG A 24 -10.25 -1.67 18.44
N GLN A 25 -8.94 -1.41 18.45
CA GLN A 25 -8.17 -1.37 19.69
C GLN A 25 -7.01 -0.38 19.60
N SER A 26 -6.62 0.20 20.73
CA SER A 26 -5.39 0.98 20.80
C SER A 26 -4.18 0.04 20.83
N ALA A 27 -3.24 0.23 19.92
CA ALA A 27 -2.04 -0.56 19.83
C ALA A 27 -0.88 0.23 19.22
N ASP A 28 0.35 -0.21 19.53
CA ASP A 28 1.56 0.16 18.81
C ASP A 28 1.88 -0.90 17.75
N ILE A 29 2.55 -0.51 16.67
CA ILE A 29 2.93 -1.41 15.59
C ILE A 29 4.42 -1.27 15.33
N ILE A 30 5.17 -2.37 15.46
CA ILE A 30 6.59 -2.43 15.07
C ILE A 30 6.71 -2.93 13.64
N ILE A 31 7.36 -2.13 12.80
CA ILE A 31 7.69 -2.46 11.43
C ILE A 31 9.20 -2.55 11.31
N LYS A 32 9.71 -3.67 10.81
CA LYS A 32 11.13 -3.88 10.55
C LYS A 32 11.34 -4.41 9.13
N ASN A 33 12.14 -3.68 8.35
CA ASN A 33 12.40 -4.02 6.94
C ASN A 33 11.12 -4.19 6.11
N GLY A 34 10.13 -3.31 6.31
CA GLY A 34 8.85 -3.34 5.59
C GLY A 34 7.86 -4.42 6.04
N ILE A 35 8.17 -5.15 7.12
CA ILE A 35 7.31 -6.22 7.65
C ILE A 35 6.84 -5.86 9.06
N ILE A 36 5.55 -5.98 9.32
CA ILE A 36 4.98 -5.89 10.66
C ILE A 36 5.53 -7.04 11.50
N LYS A 37 6.21 -6.73 12.59
CA LYS A 37 6.82 -7.69 13.50
C LYS A 37 6.01 -7.90 14.76
N GLU A 38 5.39 -6.85 15.25
CA GLU A 38 4.66 -6.88 16.50
C GLU A 38 3.51 -5.89 16.47
N ILE A 39 2.39 -6.26 17.07
CA ILE A 39 1.23 -5.42 17.32
C ILE A 39 0.89 -5.58 18.80
N GLY A 40 0.88 -4.47 19.55
CA GLY A 40 0.59 -4.47 20.99
C GLY A 40 1.19 -3.27 21.67
N LYS A 41 1.47 -3.36 22.97
CA LYS A 41 2.23 -2.34 23.70
C LYS A 41 3.71 -2.54 23.50
N VAL A 42 4.39 -1.55 22.97
CA VAL A 42 5.83 -1.58 22.76
C VAL A 42 6.56 -1.07 23.99
N ASP A 43 7.55 -1.83 24.43
CA ASP A 43 8.41 -1.50 25.58
C ASP A 43 9.20 -0.21 25.31
N SER A 44 9.53 0.51 26.40
CA SER A 44 10.34 1.73 26.37
C SER A 44 11.78 1.49 25.87
N SER A 45 12.23 0.24 25.81
CA SER A 45 13.54 -0.17 25.26
C SER A 45 13.62 -0.16 23.73
N PHE A 46 12.53 0.14 23.02
CA PHE A 46 12.52 0.20 21.56
C PHE A 46 13.54 1.21 21.04
N SER A 47 14.48 0.75 20.20
CA SER A 47 15.63 1.54 19.70
C SER A 47 15.49 2.03 18.25
N GLY A 48 14.30 1.93 17.67
CA GLY A 48 14.01 2.43 16.32
C GLY A 48 13.42 3.84 16.30
N GLU A 49 13.05 4.29 15.12
CA GLU A 49 12.28 5.52 14.94
C GLU A 49 10.85 5.35 15.46
N SER A 50 10.34 6.32 16.19
CA SER A 50 8.95 6.29 16.68
C SER A 50 8.15 7.43 16.06
N VAL A 51 6.96 7.09 15.59
CA VAL A 51 5.96 8.04 15.08
C VAL A 51 4.77 8.00 16.02
N ASP A 52 4.39 9.15 16.55
CA ASP A 52 3.16 9.27 17.35
C ASP A 52 1.95 9.35 16.42
N CYS A 53 1.07 8.36 16.52
CA CYS A 53 -0.17 8.22 15.77
C CYS A 53 -1.41 8.48 16.65
N SER A 54 -1.27 9.24 17.74
CA SER A 54 -2.39 9.58 18.61
C SER A 54 -3.52 10.24 17.83
N GLY A 55 -4.73 9.73 17.99
CA GLY A 55 -5.92 10.20 17.28
C GLY A 55 -6.02 9.75 15.82
N GLN A 56 -5.08 8.92 15.33
CA GLN A 56 -5.14 8.35 14.00
C GLN A 56 -5.62 6.91 14.05
N VAL A 57 -6.34 6.51 12.99
CA VAL A 57 -6.75 5.13 12.75
C VAL A 57 -5.79 4.49 11.77
N ILE A 58 -5.27 3.33 12.13
CA ILE A 58 -4.45 2.49 11.24
C ILE A 58 -5.27 1.26 10.84
N SER A 59 -5.36 1.01 9.54
CA SER A 59 -6.01 -0.16 8.96
C SER A 59 -5.10 -0.81 7.94
N PRO A 60 -5.37 -2.06 7.51
CA PRO A 60 -4.80 -2.58 6.27
C PRO A 60 -5.05 -1.61 5.12
N GLY A 61 -4.13 -1.56 4.16
CA GLY A 61 -4.31 -0.74 2.97
C GLY A 61 -5.54 -1.17 2.17
N LEU A 62 -6.14 -0.21 1.48
CA LEU A 62 -7.32 -0.46 0.66
C LEU A 62 -6.96 -1.28 -0.58
N VAL A 63 -7.93 -2.04 -1.07
CA VAL A 63 -7.82 -2.82 -2.32
C VAL A 63 -8.92 -2.37 -3.25
N ASP A 64 -8.56 -1.93 -4.46
CA ASP A 64 -9.53 -1.64 -5.51
C ASP A 64 -9.52 -2.76 -6.56
N MET A 65 -10.63 -3.45 -6.69
CA MET A 65 -10.77 -4.57 -7.60
C MET A 65 -11.27 -4.19 -9.00
N HIS A 66 -11.35 -2.90 -9.33
CA HIS A 66 -11.83 -2.44 -10.62
C HIS A 66 -11.27 -1.07 -10.99
N VAL A 67 -10.07 -1.03 -11.58
CA VAL A 67 -9.45 0.22 -12.04
C VAL A 67 -9.08 0.15 -13.52
N HIS A 68 -9.01 1.30 -14.17
CA HIS A 68 -8.61 1.42 -15.57
C HIS A 68 -7.29 2.21 -15.64
N LEU A 69 -6.16 1.51 -15.84
CA LEU A 69 -4.84 2.17 -15.90
C LEU A 69 -4.47 2.70 -17.29
N ARG A 70 -5.33 2.55 -18.30
CA ARG A 70 -5.24 3.12 -19.65
C ARG A 70 -4.02 2.76 -20.48
N GLU A 71 -2.92 2.36 -19.90
CA GLU A 71 -1.69 1.89 -20.56
C GLU A 71 -1.69 0.35 -20.66
N PRO A 72 -1.40 -0.23 -21.84
CA PRO A 72 -1.06 0.43 -23.09
C PRO A 72 -2.27 1.00 -23.86
N GLY A 73 -2.01 2.00 -24.70
CA GLY A 73 -2.90 2.51 -25.76
C GLY A 73 -3.56 3.86 -25.48
N ARG A 74 -3.65 4.28 -24.24
CA ARG A 74 -4.23 5.58 -23.86
C ARG A 74 -3.39 6.26 -22.77
N GLU A 75 -2.08 6.29 -23.00
CA GLU A 75 -1.10 6.91 -22.11
C GLU A 75 -1.29 8.44 -21.99
N ASP A 76 -2.04 9.02 -22.93
CA ASP A 76 -2.50 10.41 -22.90
C ASP A 76 -3.50 10.67 -21.76
N GLU A 77 -4.26 9.67 -21.35
CA GLU A 77 -5.20 9.77 -20.23
C GLU A 77 -4.54 9.38 -18.90
N GLU A 78 -3.87 8.22 -18.85
CA GLU A 78 -3.21 7.70 -17.68
C GLU A 78 -2.16 6.63 -18.03
N THR A 79 -1.06 6.62 -17.29
CA THR A 79 -0.05 5.55 -17.33
C THR A 79 -0.22 4.62 -16.13
N VAL A 80 0.39 3.44 -16.20
CA VAL A 80 0.46 2.52 -15.03
C VAL A 80 1.10 3.24 -13.84
N GLU A 81 2.18 4.00 -14.07
CA GLU A 81 2.88 4.75 -13.02
C GLU A 81 1.98 5.81 -12.37
N SER A 82 1.29 6.65 -13.17
CA SER A 82 0.44 7.72 -12.63
C SER A 82 -0.76 7.17 -11.88
N GLY A 83 -1.42 6.13 -12.41
CA GLY A 83 -2.56 5.50 -11.75
C GLY A 83 -2.17 4.79 -10.44
N CYS A 84 -1.03 4.09 -10.42
CA CYS A 84 -0.51 3.50 -9.20
C CYS A 84 -0.11 4.56 -8.16
N ALA A 85 0.46 5.68 -8.59
CA ALA A 85 0.78 6.80 -7.69
C ALA A 85 -0.47 7.44 -7.09
N ALA A 86 -1.52 7.62 -7.90
CA ALA A 86 -2.81 8.13 -7.43
C ALA A 86 -3.48 7.15 -6.44
N ALA A 87 -3.46 5.85 -6.75
CA ALA A 87 -3.97 4.82 -5.85
C ALA A 87 -3.23 4.84 -4.51
N MET A 88 -1.90 4.88 -4.52
CA MET A 88 -1.09 4.95 -3.31
C MET A 88 -1.38 6.22 -2.49
N ALA A 89 -1.56 7.36 -3.13
CA ALA A 89 -1.94 8.61 -2.46
C ALA A 89 -3.34 8.53 -1.82
N GLY A 90 -4.24 7.70 -2.37
CA GLY A 90 -5.55 7.40 -1.81
C GLY A 90 -5.56 6.31 -0.74
N GLY A 91 -4.40 5.73 -0.38
CA GLY A 91 -4.29 4.66 0.63
C GLY A 91 -4.54 3.25 0.09
N PHE A 92 -4.59 3.07 -1.23
CA PHE A 92 -4.70 1.76 -1.85
C PHE A 92 -3.31 1.10 -1.94
N THR A 93 -3.22 -0.15 -1.52
CA THR A 93 -1.99 -0.96 -1.54
C THR A 93 -2.02 -2.03 -2.61
N ALA A 94 -3.19 -2.28 -3.20
CA ALA A 94 -3.36 -3.16 -4.35
C ALA A 94 -4.50 -2.65 -5.23
N VAL A 95 -4.33 -2.81 -6.54
CA VAL A 95 -5.35 -2.52 -7.54
C VAL A 95 -5.42 -3.64 -8.55
N LEU A 96 -6.62 -3.97 -9.03
CA LEU A 96 -6.85 -4.92 -10.11
C LEU A 96 -7.24 -4.16 -11.38
N ALA A 97 -6.29 -4.08 -12.32
CA ALA A 97 -6.51 -3.40 -13.58
C ALA A 97 -7.42 -4.20 -14.51
N MET A 98 -8.40 -3.52 -15.10
CA MET A 98 -9.29 -4.08 -16.10
C MET A 98 -8.55 -4.30 -17.42
N PRO A 99 -8.89 -5.38 -18.16
CA PRO A 99 -8.16 -5.79 -19.37
C PRO A 99 -8.51 -4.99 -20.63
N ASN A 100 -9.22 -3.88 -20.51
CA ASN A 100 -9.72 -3.06 -21.63
C ASN A 100 -8.70 -2.03 -22.14
N THR A 101 -7.45 -2.40 -22.20
CA THR A 101 -6.35 -1.64 -22.81
C THR A 101 -6.32 -1.80 -24.33
N ASP A 102 -5.45 -1.10 -25.01
CA ASP A 102 -5.22 -1.23 -26.47
C ASP A 102 -3.71 -1.46 -26.76
N PRO A 103 -3.29 -2.68 -27.10
CA PRO A 103 -4.11 -3.89 -27.23
C PRO A 103 -4.71 -4.38 -25.91
N PRO A 104 -5.81 -5.15 -25.93
CA PRO A 104 -6.44 -5.67 -24.73
C PRO A 104 -5.49 -6.62 -23.97
N CYS A 105 -5.63 -6.64 -22.64
CA CYS A 105 -4.82 -7.47 -21.76
C CYS A 105 -5.36 -8.92 -21.72
N ASP A 106 -5.30 -9.60 -22.88
CA ASP A 106 -5.81 -10.97 -23.10
C ASP A 106 -4.70 -12.00 -23.41
N ASN A 107 -3.44 -11.55 -23.37
CA ASN A 107 -2.30 -12.40 -23.71
C ASN A 107 -1.09 -12.13 -22.78
N GLN A 108 -0.17 -13.09 -22.79
CA GLN A 108 0.99 -13.07 -21.88
C GLN A 108 1.95 -11.88 -22.14
N GLN A 109 2.00 -11.36 -23.36
CA GLN A 109 2.92 -10.25 -23.68
C GLN A 109 2.44 -8.96 -23.02
N VAL A 110 1.14 -8.65 -23.11
CA VAL A 110 0.56 -7.47 -22.47
C VAL A 110 0.62 -7.57 -20.94
N VAL A 111 0.37 -8.77 -20.39
CA VAL A 111 0.54 -8.99 -18.94
C VAL A 111 1.98 -8.73 -18.50
N ARG A 112 2.97 -9.22 -19.23
CA ARG A 112 4.39 -8.96 -18.90
C ARG A 112 4.74 -7.47 -18.98
N PHE A 113 4.24 -6.80 -20.02
CA PHE A 113 4.43 -5.35 -20.17
C PHE A 113 3.90 -4.59 -18.96
N LEU A 114 2.65 -4.84 -18.56
CA LEU A 114 2.03 -4.19 -17.41
C LEU A 114 2.81 -4.45 -16.11
N LYS A 115 3.24 -5.69 -15.88
CA LYS A 115 4.08 -6.04 -14.71
C LYS A 115 5.39 -5.27 -14.70
N GLN A 116 6.09 -5.18 -15.82
CA GLN A 116 7.35 -4.44 -15.93
C GLN A 116 7.18 -2.94 -15.71
N LYS A 117 6.01 -2.38 -16.08
CA LYS A 117 5.68 -0.99 -15.82
C LYS A 117 5.37 -0.74 -14.35
N ALA A 118 4.67 -1.66 -13.70
CA ALA A 118 4.31 -1.56 -12.29
C ALA A 118 5.49 -1.79 -11.32
N GLU A 119 6.60 -2.39 -11.77
CA GLU A 119 7.81 -2.65 -10.96
C GLU A 119 8.79 -1.45 -10.92
N LYS A 120 8.56 -0.41 -11.72
CA LYS A 120 9.39 0.81 -11.76
C LYS A 120 8.99 1.82 -10.70
#